data_c002ccfc0b51d54f92a65aaa6176c5a4
#
_entry.id   c002ccfc0b51d54f92a65aaa6176c5a4
#
_cell.length_a   1.000
_cell.length_b   1.000
_cell.length_c   1.000
_cell.angle_alpha   90.00
_cell.angle_beta   90.00
_cell.angle_gamma   90.00
#
_symmetry.space_group_name_H-M   'P 1'
#
loop_
_entity.id
_entity.type
_entity.pdbx_description
1 polymer ?
#
loop_
_entity_poly.entity_id
_entity_poly.type
_entity_poly.pdbx_seq_one_letter_code
_entity_poly.pdbx_strand_id
1 'polypeptide(L)'
;MEGKIRIEVLFPEIANLYGDLENIEYLKKSYPEVEVVETHLTGEPEFMKETPSLIYMGTLTENGQRLTVEKLSEYTDKLIEMINEGVYFLVTGNALEVFGGEIEDVDGSRDCGLKIFPTHAKRDMMNRFNSLYLGRFEGMDIVGYKSQFTHSSYGRAGVYEGNSIADLYGNFDRKRSAPCCGETFSIYR
;
A
#
# COMPACT_ATOMS: atom_id res chain seq x y z
N MET A 1 7.92 -29.30 -5.03
CA MET A 1 7.06 -28.69 -6.05
C MET A 1 7.09 -27.20 -5.72
N GLU A 2 7.79 -26.41 -6.52
CA GLU A 2 7.67 -24.95 -6.41
C GLU A 2 6.23 -24.61 -6.81
N GLY A 3 5.47 -24.04 -5.89
CA GLY A 3 4.11 -23.62 -6.15
C GLY A 3 4.10 -22.54 -7.23
N LYS A 4 3.13 -22.56 -8.12
CA LYS A 4 2.93 -21.52 -9.12
C LYS A 4 2.73 -20.17 -8.41
N ILE A 5 3.52 -19.17 -8.76
CA ILE A 5 3.36 -17.82 -8.21
C ILE A 5 2.09 -17.22 -8.81
N ARG A 6 1.15 -16.84 -7.94
CA ARG A 6 -0.10 -16.19 -8.32
C ARG A 6 -0.15 -14.79 -7.75
N ILE A 7 -0.38 -13.81 -8.61
CA ILE A 7 -0.54 -12.40 -8.27
C ILE A 7 -1.99 -12.00 -8.49
N GLU A 8 -2.61 -11.44 -7.47
CA GLU A 8 -3.93 -10.83 -7.60
C GLU A 8 -3.82 -9.31 -7.63
N VAL A 9 -4.34 -8.71 -8.70
CA VAL A 9 -4.39 -7.26 -8.89
C VAL A 9 -5.77 -6.77 -8.47
N LEU A 10 -5.81 -5.92 -7.45
CA LEU A 10 -7.06 -5.36 -6.94
C LEU A 10 -7.43 -4.09 -7.70
N PHE A 11 -8.63 -4.10 -8.26
CA PHE A 11 -9.32 -2.95 -8.84
C PHE A 11 -8.52 -2.19 -9.90
N PRO A 12 -7.96 -2.88 -10.93
CA PRO A 12 -7.11 -2.25 -11.94
C PRO A 12 -7.79 -1.08 -12.66
N GLU A 13 -9.11 -1.06 -12.72
CA GLU A 13 -9.91 0.00 -13.33
C GLU A 13 -9.87 1.33 -12.57
N ILE A 14 -9.55 1.33 -11.28
CA ILE A 14 -9.44 2.55 -10.46
C ILE A 14 -8.09 2.71 -9.76
N ALA A 15 -7.31 1.63 -9.64
CA ALA A 15 -6.02 1.59 -8.94
C ALA A 15 -4.84 1.64 -9.91
N ASN A 16 -4.86 2.60 -10.85
CA ASN A 16 -3.85 2.78 -11.89
C ASN A 16 -3.65 4.26 -12.25
N LEU A 17 -3.68 5.15 -11.25
CA LEU A 17 -3.72 6.59 -11.48
C LEU A 17 -2.50 7.11 -12.25
N TYR A 18 -1.32 6.53 -12.06
CA TYR A 18 -0.07 6.95 -12.70
C TYR A 18 0.53 5.87 -13.60
N GLY A 19 -0.27 4.90 -14.05
CA GLY A 19 0.24 3.78 -14.84
C GLY A 19 0.89 2.70 -13.96
N ASP A 20 0.46 2.58 -12.72
CA ASP A 20 1.01 1.64 -11.72
C ASP A 20 0.96 0.18 -12.17
N LEU A 21 0.05 -0.19 -13.08
CA LEU A 21 -0.04 -1.54 -13.64
C LEU A 21 1.21 -1.97 -14.41
N GLU A 22 2.07 -1.03 -14.82
CA GLU A 22 3.38 -1.37 -15.40
C GLU A 22 4.27 -2.17 -14.43
N ASN A 23 4.06 -2.05 -13.12
CA ASN A 23 4.72 -2.90 -12.13
C ASN A 23 4.37 -4.39 -12.35
N ILE A 24 3.12 -4.67 -12.67
CA ILE A 24 2.65 -6.03 -12.95
C ILE A 24 3.19 -6.52 -14.30
N GLU A 25 3.20 -5.67 -15.31
CA GLU A 25 3.80 -6.01 -16.61
C GLU A 25 5.31 -6.30 -16.49
N TYR A 26 6.01 -5.56 -15.62
CA TYR A 26 7.41 -5.84 -15.31
C TYR A 26 7.58 -7.22 -14.65
N LEU A 27 6.74 -7.54 -13.66
CA LEU A 27 6.77 -8.85 -12.99
C LEU A 27 6.46 -9.99 -13.97
N LYS A 28 5.47 -9.84 -14.85
CA LYS A 28 5.15 -10.83 -15.91
C LYS A 28 6.32 -11.05 -16.86
N LYS A 29 7.04 -10.00 -17.24
CA LYS A 29 8.23 -10.11 -18.10
C LYS A 29 9.40 -10.77 -17.37
N SER A 30 9.55 -10.51 -16.06
CA SER A 30 10.62 -11.09 -15.25
C SER A 30 10.37 -12.55 -14.88
N TYR A 31 9.10 -12.94 -14.73
CA TYR A 31 8.64 -14.27 -14.37
C TYR A 31 7.50 -14.71 -15.30
N PRO A 32 7.81 -15.22 -16.51
CA PRO A 32 6.79 -15.56 -17.51
C PRO A 32 5.77 -16.62 -17.05
N GLU A 33 6.11 -17.42 -16.05
CA GLU A 33 5.25 -18.47 -15.49
C GLU A 33 4.29 -17.95 -14.40
N VAL A 34 4.36 -16.64 -14.04
CA VAL A 34 3.46 -16.05 -13.06
C VAL A 34 2.03 -16.05 -13.59
N GLU A 35 1.11 -16.45 -12.75
CA GLU A 35 -0.32 -16.25 -12.99
C GLU A 35 -0.76 -14.90 -12.46
N VAL A 36 -1.39 -14.08 -13.29
CA VAL A 36 -1.98 -12.82 -12.87
C VAL A 36 -3.49 -12.93 -13.02
N VAL A 37 -4.19 -12.64 -11.93
CA VAL A 37 -5.66 -12.55 -11.89
C VAL A 37 -6.07 -11.16 -11.44
N GLU A 38 -7.25 -10.73 -11.85
CA GLU A 38 -7.75 -9.39 -11.56
C GLU A 38 -9.05 -9.48 -10.78
N THR A 39 -9.16 -8.69 -9.74
CA THR A 39 -10.40 -8.46 -9.01
C THR A 39 -10.92 -7.08 -9.34
N HIS A 40 -12.13 -7.02 -9.88
CA HIS A 40 -12.85 -5.79 -10.20
C HIS A 40 -13.83 -5.40 -9.11
N LEU A 41 -14.20 -4.12 -9.03
CA LEU A 41 -15.12 -3.58 -8.00
C LEU A 41 -16.45 -4.34 -7.94
N THR A 42 -16.96 -4.80 -9.08
CA THR A 42 -18.24 -5.52 -9.17
C THR A 42 -18.14 -7.01 -8.88
N GLY A 43 -16.91 -7.56 -8.82
CA GLY A 43 -16.65 -8.98 -8.61
C GLY A 43 -16.45 -9.35 -7.15
N GLU A 44 -16.48 -10.64 -6.86
CA GLU A 44 -15.92 -11.18 -5.62
C GLU A 44 -14.40 -11.27 -5.76
N PRO A 45 -13.61 -10.93 -4.72
CA PRO A 45 -12.17 -11.07 -4.78
C PRO A 45 -11.73 -12.50 -5.05
N GLU A 46 -10.73 -12.65 -5.94
CA GLU A 46 -10.21 -13.97 -6.31
C GLU A 46 -9.51 -14.66 -5.13
N PHE A 47 -8.98 -13.90 -4.15
CA PHE A 47 -8.40 -14.45 -2.93
C PHE A 47 -9.42 -15.19 -2.04
N MET A 48 -10.71 -15.03 -2.29
CA MET A 48 -11.75 -15.82 -1.63
C MET A 48 -11.84 -17.25 -2.17
N LYS A 49 -11.36 -17.47 -3.40
CA LYS A 49 -11.37 -18.78 -4.07
C LYS A 49 -10.03 -19.50 -3.88
N GLU A 50 -8.94 -18.76 -4.02
CA GLU A 50 -7.59 -19.29 -3.92
C GLU A 50 -6.64 -18.22 -3.38
N THR A 51 -5.88 -18.53 -2.32
CA THR A 51 -4.93 -17.60 -1.71
C THR A 51 -3.78 -17.29 -2.68
N PRO A 52 -3.57 -16.02 -3.05
CA PRO A 52 -2.47 -15.62 -3.93
C PRO A 52 -1.13 -15.59 -3.19
N SER A 53 -0.03 -15.59 -3.94
CA SER A 53 1.31 -15.35 -3.40
C SER A 53 1.55 -13.87 -3.12
N LEU A 54 0.93 -13.00 -3.93
CA LEU A 54 1.05 -11.54 -3.86
C LEU A 54 -0.29 -10.89 -4.17
N ILE A 55 -0.69 -9.93 -3.33
CA ILE A 55 -1.74 -8.94 -3.61
C ILE A 55 -1.07 -7.65 -4.08
N TYR A 56 -1.55 -7.12 -5.20
CA TYR A 56 -1.11 -5.84 -5.74
C TYR A 56 -2.25 -4.84 -5.81
N MET A 57 -1.98 -3.58 -5.41
CA MET A 57 -2.89 -2.46 -5.62
C MET A 57 -2.11 -1.18 -5.94
N GLY A 58 -2.46 -0.54 -7.04
CA GLY A 58 -1.88 0.72 -7.50
C GLY A 58 -2.49 1.95 -6.84
N THR A 59 -1.97 3.13 -7.22
CA THR A 59 -2.41 4.44 -6.72
C THR A 59 -3.85 4.74 -7.15
N LEU A 60 -4.60 5.39 -6.26
CA LEU A 60 -6.02 5.67 -6.36
C LEU A 60 -6.30 7.19 -6.36
N THR A 61 -7.47 7.59 -6.88
CA THR A 61 -8.07 8.87 -6.53
C THR A 61 -8.69 8.78 -5.11
N GLU A 62 -9.00 9.92 -4.49
CA GLU A 62 -9.67 9.95 -3.17
C GLU A 62 -11.01 9.21 -3.20
N ASN A 63 -11.78 9.40 -4.28
CA ASN A 63 -13.02 8.67 -4.47
C ASN A 63 -12.77 7.16 -4.70
N GLY A 64 -11.71 6.82 -5.42
CA GLY A 64 -11.26 5.44 -5.58
C GLY A 64 -10.90 4.79 -4.25
N GLN A 65 -10.21 5.51 -3.35
CA GLN A 65 -9.93 5.01 -1.99
C GLN A 65 -11.21 4.69 -1.21
N ARG A 66 -12.22 5.58 -1.24
CA ARG A 66 -13.52 5.34 -0.56
C ARG A 66 -14.23 4.10 -1.10
N LEU A 67 -14.32 3.98 -2.43
CA LEU A 67 -14.92 2.81 -3.09
C LEU A 67 -14.17 1.51 -2.75
N THR A 68 -12.84 1.58 -2.70
CA THR A 68 -11.99 0.43 -2.34
C THR A 68 -12.22 0.01 -0.88
N VAL A 69 -12.26 0.97 0.05
CA VAL A 69 -12.55 0.69 1.47
C VAL A 69 -13.93 0.09 1.62
N GLU A 70 -14.96 0.68 0.98
CA GLU A 70 -16.32 0.15 1.00
C GLU A 70 -16.36 -1.30 0.52
N LYS A 71 -15.71 -1.58 -0.61
CA LYS A 71 -15.67 -2.93 -1.21
C LYS A 71 -14.90 -3.93 -0.35
N LEU A 72 -13.74 -3.56 0.17
CA LEU A 72 -12.88 -4.47 0.93
C LEU A 72 -13.28 -4.62 2.40
N SER A 73 -14.16 -3.76 2.92
CA SER A 73 -14.56 -3.80 4.34
C SER A 73 -15.16 -5.14 4.77
N GLU A 74 -15.90 -5.81 3.91
CA GLU A 74 -16.49 -7.13 4.16
C GLU A 74 -15.45 -8.27 4.15
N TYR A 75 -14.24 -8.02 3.61
CA TYR A 75 -13.15 -8.99 3.50
C TYR A 75 -11.99 -8.71 4.46
N THR A 76 -12.14 -7.75 5.38
CA THR A 76 -11.06 -7.31 6.27
C THR A 76 -10.43 -8.46 7.05
N ASP A 77 -11.25 -9.35 7.61
CA ASP A 77 -10.77 -10.50 8.38
C ASP A 77 -9.94 -11.47 7.50
N LYS A 78 -10.35 -11.68 6.25
CA LYS A 78 -9.61 -12.51 5.30
C LYS A 78 -8.29 -11.88 4.89
N LEU A 79 -8.25 -10.55 4.71
CA LEU A 79 -7.01 -9.81 4.43
C LEU A 79 -6.03 -9.94 5.61
N ILE A 80 -6.49 -9.83 6.85
CA ILE A 80 -5.68 -10.01 8.06
C ILE A 80 -5.16 -11.45 8.14
N GLU A 81 -5.99 -12.45 7.86
CA GLU A 81 -5.59 -13.85 7.82
C GLU A 81 -4.44 -14.06 6.84
N MET A 82 -4.59 -13.60 5.58
CA MET A 82 -3.57 -13.72 4.54
C MET A 82 -2.25 -13.03 4.92
N ILE A 83 -2.31 -11.86 5.55
CA ILE A 83 -1.10 -11.17 6.06
C ILE A 83 -0.40 -12.04 7.12
N ASN A 84 -1.16 -12.63 8.04
CA ASN A 84 -0.61 -13.50 9.07
C ASN A 84 -0.04 -14.82 8.52
N GLU A 85 -0.58 -15.31 7.42
CA GLU A 85 -0.09 -16.48 6.68
C GLU A 85 1.14 -16.17 5.82
N GLY A 86 1.51 -14.90 5.69
CA GLY A 86 2.70 -14.46 4.98
C GLY A 86 2.50 -14.21 3.48
N VAL A 87 1.27 -13.97 3.05
CA VAL A 87 0.98 -13.45 1.69
C VAL A 87 1.62 -12.08 1.55
N TYR A 88 2.30 -11.84 0.44
CA TYR A 88 2.90 -10.53 0.17
C TYR A 88 1.85 -9.52 -0.28
N PHE A 89 2.01 -8.27 0.18
CA PHE A 89 1.20 -7.13 -0.25
C PHE A 89 2.12 -6.05 -0.82
N LEU A 90 1.99 -5.76 -2.10
CA LEU A 90 2.66 -4.65 -2.77
C LEU A 90 1.61 -3.59 -3.09
N VAL A 91 1.59 -2.53 -2.30
CA VAL A 91 0.67 -1.42 -2.46
C VAL A 91 1.45 -0.13 -2.75
N THR A 92 1.07 0.58 -3.80
CA THR A 92 1.82 1.76 -4.27
C THR A 92 1.07 3.06 -3.96
N GLY A 93 1.84 4.12 -3.73
CA GLY A 93 1.30 5.46 -3.48
C GLY A 93 0.32 5.48 -2.30
N ASN A 94 -0.82 6.12 -2.49
CA ASN A 94 -1.86 6.27 -1.48
C ASN A 94 -2.75 5.02 -1.28
N ALA A 95 -2.48 3.93 -1.99
CA ALA A 95 -3.14 2.65 -1.73
C ALA A 95 -2.83 2.10 -0.33
N LEU A 96 -1.66 2.46 0.25
CA LEU A 96 -1.32 2.11 1.63
C LEU A 96 -2.36 2.62 2.65
N GLU A 97 -2.92 3.80 2.40
CA GLU A 97 -3.87 4.46 3.28
C GLU A 97 -5.20 3.69 3.41
N VAL A 98 -5.56 2.93 2.38
CA VAL A 98 -6.75 2.05 2.39
C VAL A 98 -6.66 1.03 3.51
N PHE A 99 -5.47 0.48 3.76
CA PHE A 99 -5.23 -0.50 4.83
C PHE A 99 -5.01 0.14 6.20
N GLY A 100 -4.84 1.48 6.24
CA GLY A 100 -4.61 2.26 7.44
C GLY A 100 -5.84 2.50 8.30
N GLY A 101 -5.68 3.34 9.33
CA GLY A 101 -6.75 3.71 10.26
C GLY A 101 -7.64 4.82 9.72
N GLU A 102 -7.08 5.98 9.51
CA GLU A 102 -7.83 7.17 9.06
C GLU A 102 -6.96 8.12 8.22
N ILE A 103 -7.63 8.87 7.37
CA ILE A 103 -7.05 9.91 6.52
C ILE A 103 -7.74 11.22 6.90
N GLU A 104 -7.00 12.19 7.44
CA GLU A 104 -7.48 13.52 7.78
C GLU A 104 -7.22 14.49 6.63
N ASP A 105 -8.24 15.20 6.19
CA ASP A 105 -8.13 16.25 5.17
C ASP A 105 -7.84 17.61 5.82
N VAL A 106 -7.44 18.62 5.01
CA VAL A 106 -7.10 19.96 5.49
C VAL A 106 -8.26 20.68 6.16
N ASP A 107 -9.50 20.35 5.83
CA ASP A 107 -10.73 20.90 6.44
C ASP A 107 -11.09 20.18 7.75
N GLY A 108 -10.31 19.19 8.18
CA GLY A 108 -10.57 18.38 9.37
C GLY A 108 -11.55 17.23 9.15
N SER A 109 -12.09 17.06 7.94
CA SER A 109 -12.88 15.88 7.60
C SER A 109 -11.99 14.62 7.60
N ARG A 110 -12.60 13.45 7.82
CA ARG A 110 -11.87 12.19 7.95
C ARG A 110 -12.53 11.09 7.16
N ASP A 111 -11.69 10.40 6.37
CA ASP A 111 -12.04 9.14 5.74
C ASP A 111 -11.45 8.00 6.59
N CYS A 112 -12.20 6.91 6.77
CA CYS A 112 -11.70 5.72 7.45
C CYS A 112 -11.12 4.75 6.43
N GLY A 113 -9.96 4.15 6.77
CA GLY A 113 -9.43 2.97 6.09
C GLY A 113 -9.96 1.67 6.72
N LEU A 114 -9.40 0.55 6.31
CA LEU A 114 -9.75 -0.80 6.81
C LEU A 114 -9.27 -1.08 8.25
N LYS A 115 -8.43 -0.21 8.81
CA LYS A 115 -7.85 -0.33 10.16
C LYS A 115 -7.01 -1.59 10.39
N ILE A 116 -6.44 -2.15 9.33
CA ILE A 116 -5.55 -3.31 9.40
C ILE A 116 -4.22 -2.89 10.01
N PHE A 117 -3.69 -1.73 9.60
CA PHE A 117 -2.47 -1.16 10.15
C PHE A 117 -2.76 0.09 10.99
N PRO A 118 -2.04 0.31 12.09
CA PRO A 118 -2.20 1.50 12.93
C PRO A 118 -1.47 2.70 12.31
N THR A 119 -1.84 3.04 11.08
CA THR A 119 -1.33 4.20 10.34
C THR A 119 -2.39 5.29 10.29
N HIS A 120 -1.92 6.54 10.33
CA HIS A 120 -2.73 7.74 10.13
C HIS A 120 -2.14 8.53 8.98
N ALA A 121 -3.00 9.07 8.14
CA ALA A 121 -2.60 9.89 7.02
C ALA A 121 -3.18 11.30 7.15
N LYS A 122 -2.40 12.30 6.75
CA LYS A 122 -2.86 13.67 6.61
C LYS A 122 -2.72 14.11 5.16
N ARG A 123 -3.84 14.47 4.55
CA ARG A 123 -3.90 14.87 3.14
C ARG A 123 -3.83 16.39 3.03
N ASP A 124 -3.01 16.90 2.10
CA ASP A 124 -2.97 18.30 1.69
C ASP A 124 -2.94 18.37 0.17
N MET A 125 -4.12 18.46 -0.44
CA MET A 125 -4.26 18.51 -1.90
C MET A 125 -3.76 19.82 -2.52
N MET A 126 -3.51 20.86 -1.72
CA MET A 126 -3.00 22.14 -2.19
C MET A 126 -1.47 22.17 -2.26
N ASN A 127 -0.81 21.33 -1.47
CA ASN A 127 0.65 21.33 -1.36
C ASN A 127 1.21 19.94 -1.64
N ARG A 128 1.69 19.74 -2.88
CA ARG A 128 2.38 18.50 -3.24
C ARG A 128 3.77 18.48 -2.62
N PHE A 129 4.04 17.44 -1.86
CA PHE A 129 5.38 17.19 -1.33
C PHE A 129 6.21 16.42 -2.36
N ASN A 130 7.36 17.01 -2.75
CA ASN A 130 8.31 16.43 -3.68
C ASN A 130 9.69 16.33 -3.02
N SER A 131 10.30 15.15 -3.01
CA SER A 131 11.66 14.98 -2.49
C SER A 131 12.37 13.78 -3.11
N LEU A 132 13.70 13.82 -3.07
CA LEU A 132 14.50 12.61 -3.24
C LEU A 132 14.35 11.75 -1.98
N TYR A 133 14.28 10.46 -2.19
CA TYR A 133 14.23 9.46 -1.13
C TYR A 133 15.49 8.63 -1.17
N LEU A 134 16.09 8.44 -0.03
CA LEU A 134 17.17 7.48 0.18
C LEU A 134 16.78 6.59 1.36
N GLY A 135 16.64 5.32 1.11
CA GLY A 135 16.27 4.33 2.11
C GLY A 135 17.17 3.11 2.06
N ARG A 136 16.93 2.19 3.00
CA ARG A 136 17.62 0.90 3.04
C ARG A 136 16.64 -0.21 3.31
N PHE A 137 16.69 -1.27 2.47
CA PHE A 137 15.87 -2.45 2.61
C PHE A 137 16.74 -3.70 2.50
N GLU A 138 16.69 -4.57 3.51
CA GLU A 138 17.46 -5.83 3.60
C GLU A 138 18.96 -5.66 3.26
N GLY A 139 19.56 -4.54 3.69
CA GLY A 139 20.96 -4.23 3.45
C GLY A 139 21.27 -3.56 2.11
N MET A 140 20.29 -3.39 1.24
CA MET A 140 20.42 -2.69 -0.05
C MET A 140 20.01 -1.22 0.11
N ASP A 141 20.77 -0.32 -0.48
CA ASP A 141 20.40 1.09 -0.56
C ASP A 141 19.39 1.29 -1.68
N ILE A 142 18.28 1.97 -1.36
CA ILE A 142 17.21 2.28 -2.29
C ILE A 142 17.15 3.79 -2.47
N VAL A 143 17.25 4.22 -3.73
CA VAL A 143 17.10 5.63 -4.11
C VAL A 143 15.85 5.79 -4.95
N GLY A 144 15.05 6.79 -4.64
CA GLY A 144 13.82 7.06 -5.36
C GLY A 144 13.42 8.53 -5.31
N TYR A 145 12.28 8.81 -5.91
CA TYR A 145 11.65 10.11 -5.88
C TYR A 145 10.24 9.97 -5.30
N LYS A 146 9.95 10.82 -4.31
CA LYS A 146 8.68 10.88 -3.62
C LYS A 146 7.90 12.08 -4.12
N SER A 147 6.66 11.86 -4.57
CA SER A 147 5.73 12.90 -4.98
C SER A 147 4.33 12.54 -4.48
N GLN A 148 3.85 13.24 -3.47
CA GLN A 148 2.60 12.89 -2.81
C GLN A 148 1.89 14.11 -2.25
N PHE A 149 0.58 13.97 -2.02
CA PHE A 149 -0.26 14.93 -1.33
C PHE A 149 -0.58 14.52 0.10
N THR A 150 -0.29 13.28 0.46
CA THR A 150 -0.64 12.72 1.76
C THR A 150 0.62 12.30 2.51
N HIS A 151 0.66 12.59 3.80
CA HIS A 151 1.71 12.15 4.72
C HIS A 151 1.15 11.12 5.66
N SER A 152 1.61 9.88 5.53
CA SER A 152 1.22 8.79 6.42
C SER A 152 2.24 8.63 7.55
N SER A 153 1.75 8.38 8.74
CA SER A 153 2.54 8.12 9.94
C SER A 153 2.06 6.86 10.65
N TYR A 154 2.97 6.17 11.34
CA TYR A 154 2.65 5.00 12.13
C TYR A 154 2.45 5.38 13.60
N GLY A 155 1.40 4.85 14.23
CA GLY A 155 1.08 5.13 15.63
C GLY A 155 0.03 6.24 15.83
N ARG A 156 -0.21 6.67 17.08
CA ARG A 156 -1.24 7.66 17.40
C ARG A 156 -0.97 9.00 16.72
N ALA A 157 -2.01 9.59 16.15
CA ALA A 157 -1.98 10.94 15.62
C ALA A 157 -1.36 11.91 16.65
N GLY A 158 -0.27 12.56 16.29
CA GLY A 158 0.33 13.62 17.12
C GLY A 158 1.84 13.58 17.34
N VAL A 159 2.55 12.59 16.87
CA VAL A 159 4.01 12.53 17.09
C VAL A 159 4.72 12.18 15.78
N TYR A 160 4.78 13.12 14.85
CA TYR A 160 5.87 13.17 13.88
C TYR A 160 6.07 14.61 13.40
N GLU A 161 6.91 15.34 14.15
CA GLU A 161 7.67 16.45 13.62
C GLU A 161 9.03 15.89 13.17
N GLY A 162 9.17 15.56 11.91
CA GLY A 162 10.42 15.08 11.35
C GLY A 162 10.49 15.33 9.86
N ASN A 163 10.99 16.50 9.47
CA ASN A 163 11.32 16.84 8.08
C ASN A 163 12.77 16.49 7.71
N SER A 164 13.39 15.52 8.37
CA SER A 164 14.79 15.19 8.12
C SER A 164 14.96 13.82 7.46
N ILE A 165 15.94 13.74 6.55
CA ILE A 165 16.41 12.50 5.94
C ILE A 165 16.80 11.44 6.99
N ALA A 166 17.19 11.87 8.19
CA ALA A 166 17.57 11.01 9.31
C ALA A 166 16.40 10.16 9.85
N ASP A 167 15.16 10.61 9.69
CA ASP A 167 13.97 9.88 10.16
C ASP A 167 13.59 8.71 9.23
N LEU A 168 14.21 8.63 8.04
CA LEU A 168 14.02 7.57 7.07
C LEU A 168 14.91 6.33 7.35
N TYR A 169 15.86 6.44 8.27
CA TYR A 169 16.72 5.32 8.68
C TYR A 169 16.12 4.50 9.84
N GLY A 170 14.82 4.26 9.82
CA GLY A 170 14.21 3.30 10.73
C GLY A 170 14.80 1.92 10.48
N ASN A 171 15.53 1.38 11.46
CA ASN A 171 15.96 -0.01 11.46
C ASN A 171 14.72 -0.89 11.29
N PHE A 172 14.66 -1.62 10.19
CA PHE A 172 13.73 -2.73 10.00
C PHE A 172 14.13 -3.85 10.97
N ASP A 173 13.79 -3.69 12.23
CA ASP A 173 13.85 -4.79 13.20
C ASP A 173 12.52 -5.54 13.09
N ARG A 174 12.56 -6.81 12.70
CA ARG A 174 11.42 -7.73 12.52
C ARG A 174 10.47 -7.83 13.74
N LYS A 175 10.76 -7.13 14.82
CA LYS A 175 9.97 -7.11 16.07
C LYS A 175 9.39 -5.75 16.44
N ARG A 176 9.63 -4.72 15.64
CA ARG A 176 9.06 -3.40 15.86
C ARG A 176 8.51 -2.87 14.55
N SER A 177 7.22 -2.63 14.55
CA SER A 177 6.47 -1.93 13.53
C SER A 177 7.28 -0.79 12.93
N ALA A 178 7.63 -0.93 11.64
CA ALA A 178 8.34 0.10 10.92
C ALA A 178 7.52 1.40 10.84
N PRO A 179 8.14 2.57 11.01
CA PRO A 179 7.46 3.83 10.72
C PRO A 179 7.20 3.90 9.21
N CYS A 180 5.94 3.88 8.83
CA CYS A 180 5.50 4.12 7.46
C CYS A 180 5.66 5.60 7.15
N CYS A 181 6.88 6.07 6.94
CA CYS A 181 7.12 7.43 6.50
C CYS A 181 7.11 7.47 4.98
N GLY A 182 5.92 7.71 4.41
CA GLY A 182 5.76 8.20 3.06
C GLY A 182 6.50 7.45 1.97
N GLU A 183 6.52 6.15 2.00
CA GLU A 183 7.08 5.34 0.95
C GLU A 183 6.13 5.30 -0.24
N THR A 184 6.71 5.34 -1.44
CA THR A 184 5.95 5.23 -2.68
C THR A 184 5.36 3.83 -2.85
N PHE A 185 5.87 2.86 -2.10
CA PHE A 185 5.37 1.50 -2.02
C PHE A 185 5.67 0.88 -0.66
N SER A 186 4.88 -0.10 -0.26
CA SER A 186 5.11 -0.90 0.94
C SER A 186 4.98 -2.38 0.61
N ILE A 187 5.92 -3.18 1.08
CA ILE A 187 5.90 -4.64 0.98
C ILE A 187 5.76 -5.18 2.40
N TYR A 188 4.72 -5.95 2.65
CA TYR A 188 4.47 -6.63 3.92
C TYR A 188 4.68 -8.14 3.74
N ARG A 189 5.23 -8.76 4.78
CA ARG A 189 5.45 -10.20 4.89
C ARG A 189 5.02 -10.69 6.26
#